data_991ac4f18836aa14a84474772f9084d6
#
_entry.id   991ac4f18836aa14a84474772f9084d6
#
_cell.length_a   1.000
_cell.length_b   1.000
_cell.length_c   1.000
_cell.angle_alpha   90.00
_cell.angle_beta   90.00
_cell.angle_gamma   90.00
#
_symmetry.space_group_name_H-M   'P 1'
#
loop_
_entity.id
_entity.type
_entity.pdbx_description
1 polymer ?
#
loop_
_entity_poly.entity_id
_entity_poly.type
_entity_poly.pdbx_seq_one_letter_code
_entity_poly.pdbx_strand_id
1 'polypeptide(L)'
;AFIIDEFVTFAEGETVAYLQVTLDDRMVGKLSVGSTFEAEIMVKDPAHQGNYGLYRKIVNIGIPETWKSANINGEKDNQGLLFDDFISSTLYGRPAGNSAPVVIEASEARNGYYRLVNPYSQENAVIFLGGVPSDMSFATGNTYLEIDARDPQNVFIPFQYTGVTVEGFGQVWIGMATTEKGKMGVLQDGIITFPAGTCVVLCDETGSGYYSNQS
;
A
#
# COMPACT_ATOMS: atom_id res chain seq x y z
N ALA A 1 20.53 -2.06 13.69
CA ALA A 1 19.81 -0.88 13.16
C ALA A 1 19.28 -0.01 14.29
N PHE A 2 18.72 -0.61 15.33
CA PHE A 2 18.26 0.08 16.52
C PHE A 2 19.11 -0.31 17.72
N ILE A 3 19.29 0.62 18.64
CA ILE A 3 19.87 0.41 19.96
C ILE A 3 18.69 0.34 20.91
N ILE A 4 18.58 -0.76 21.63
CA ILE A 4 17.51 -1.01 22.60
C ILE A 4 18.22 -1.23 23.93
N ASP A 5 17.70 -0.63 24.99
CA ASP A 5 18.20 -0.90 26.34
C ASP A 5 18.15 -2.39 26.61
N GLU A 6 19.23 -2.96 27.13
CA GLU A 6 19.32 -4.41 27.40
C GLU A 6 18.31 -4.84 28.46
N PHE A 7 18.03 -3.98 29.41
CA PHE A 7 17.01 -4.18 30.44
C PHE A 7 16.47 -2.85 30.97
N VAL A 8 15.31 -2.91 31.54
CA VAL A 8 14.68 -1.81 32.26
C VAL A 8 14.23 -2.30 33.64
N THR A 9 14.38 -1.47 34.66
CA THR A 9 13.97 -1.79 36.02
C THR A 9 12.79 -0.93 36.41
N PHE A 10 11.78 -1.55 37.02
CA PHE A 10 10.69 -0.81 37.65
C PHE A 10 11.20 -0.17 38.94
N ALA A 11 10.93 1.12 39.12
CA ALA A 11 11.19 1.75 40.41
C ALA A 11 10.26 1.17 41.52
N GLU A 12 10.65 1.29 42.77
CA GLU A 12 9.85 0.80 43.87
C GLU A 12 8.46 1.44 43.90
N GLY A 13 7.43 0.64 43.84
CA GLY A 13 6.02 1.08 43.80
C GLY A 13 5.51 1.46 42.42
N GLU A 14 6.34 1.48 41.37
CA GLU A 14 5.93 1.78 40.00
C GLU A 14 5.47 0.50 39.28
N THR A 15 4.42 0.63 38.50
CA THR A 15 3.87 -0.42 37.61
C THR A 15 4.19 -0.25 36.15
N VAL A 16 4.84 0.86 35.80
CA VAL A 16 5.23 1.20 34.45
C VAL A 16 6.73 1.52 34.39
N ALA A 17 7.39 0.96 33.39
CA ALA A 17 8.77 1.30 33.08
C ALA A 17 8.90 1.51 31.55
N TYR A 18 9.82 2.39 31.15
CA TYR A 18 10.00 2.78 29.76
C TYR A 18 11.29 2.18 29.20
N LEU A 19 11.15 1.38 28.14
CA LEU A 19 12.26 0.89 27.37
C LEU A 19 12.56 1.88 26.25
N GLN A 20 13.77 2.40 26.22
CA GLN A 20 14.18 3.34 25.18
C GLN A 20 14.67 2.58 23.95
N VAL A 21 14.18 2.98 22.78
CA VAL A 21 14.63 2.49 21.48
C VAL A 21 15.14 3.67 20.68
N THR A 22 16.40 3.63 20.28
CA THR A 22 17.03 4.67 19.47
C THR A 22 17.54 4.12 18.15
N LEU A 23 17.55 4.94 17.11
CA LEU A 23 18.21 4.58 15.87
C LEU A 23 19.73 4.67 16.05
N ASP A 24 20.45 3.64 15.63
CA ASP A 24 21.91 3.66 15.57
C ASP A 24 22.36 4.67 14.50
N ASP A 25 23.08 5.73 14.89
CA ASP A 25 23.53 6.79 13.99
C ASP A 25 24.29 6.27 12.78
N ARG A 26 25.00 5.14 12.91
CA ARG A 26 25.68 4.49 11.80
C ARG A 26 24.75 3.93 10.73
N MET A 27 23.49 3.78 11.05
CA MET A 27 22.45 3.25 10.18
C MET A 27 21.58 4.35 9.56
N VAL A 28 21.71 5.60 10.00
CA VAL A 28 21.03 6.74 9.39
C VAL A 28 21.36 6.79 7.88
N GLY A 29 20.34 6.86 7.05
CA GLY A 29 20.48 6.84 5.59
C GLY A 29 20.75 5.46 4.96
N LYS A 30 20.93 4.39 5.78
CA LYS A 30 21.10 3.02 5.28
C LYS A 30 19.84 2.16 5.42
N LEU A 31 18.88 2.62 6.21
CA LEU A 31 17.63 1.90 6.41
C LEU A 31 16.67 2.23 5.28
N SER A 32 16.09 1.21 4.70
CA SER A 32 15.04 1.38 3.69
C SER A 32 13.71 1.70 4.36
N VAL A 33 12.97 2.63 3.79
CA VAL A 33 11.57 2.88 4.17
C VAL A 33 10.74 1.62 3.98
N GLY A 34 9.82 1.36 4.89
CA GLY A 34 9.05 0.13 4.93
C GLY A 34 9.78 -1.07 5.53
N SER A 35 11.07 -0.95 5.88
CA SER A 35 11.77 -1.99 6.63
C SER A 35 11.22 -2.09 8.04
N THR A 36 10.91 -3.30 8.47
CA THR A 36 10.51 -3.61 9.84
C THR A 36 11.59 -4.44 10.52
N PHE A 37 11.82 -4.17 11.79
CA PHE A 37 12.72 -4.90 12.65
C PHE A 37 11.90 -5.47 13.80
N GLU A 38 12.11 -6.72 14.10
CA GLU A 38 11.46 -7.39 15.18
C GLU A 38 12.35 -7.36 16.42
N ALA A 39 11.79 -6.91 17.54
CA ALA A 39 12.42 -6.98 18.84
C ALA A 39 11.56 -7.82 19.79
N GLU A 40 12.18 -8.73 20.47
CA GLU A 40 11.52 -9.52 21.50
C GLU A 40 11.80 -8.92 22.88
N ILE A 41 10.74 -8.57 23.60
CA ILE A 41 10.79 -8.06 24.97
C ILE A 41 10.22 -9.14 25.88
N MET A 42 10.96 -9.54 26.92
CA MET A 42 10.50 -10.53 27.86
C MET A 42 10.81 -10.16 29.32
N VAL A 43 10.00 -10.65 30.23
CA VAL A 43 10.30 -10.61 31.66
C VAL A 43 11.38 -11.64 31.95
N LYS A 44 12.56 -11.19 32.36
CA LYS A 44 13.74 -12.03 32.53
C LYS A 44 13.65 -12.89 33.80
N ASP A 45 13.10 -12.36 34.89
CA ASP A 45 12.99 -13.06 36.14
C ASP A 45 11.84 -14.09 36.10
N PRO A 46 12.14 -15.40 36.21
CA PRO A 46 11.11 -16.45 36.19
C PRO A 46 10.05 -16.29 37.28
N ALA A 47 10.40 -15.69 38.41
CA ALA A 47 9.45 -15.49 39.51
C ALA A 47 8.34 -14.49 39.15
N HIS A 48 8.58 -13.64 38.16
CA HIS A 48 7.63 -12.63 37.68
C HIS A 48 7.00 -12.98 36.33
N GLN A 49 7.32 -14.12 35.76
CA GLN A 49 6.70 -14.62 34.54
C GLN A 49 5.31 -15.18 34.87
N GLY A 50 4.28 -14.52 34.37
CA GLY A 50 2.90 -14.97 34.58
C GLY A 50 2.58 -16.32 33.91
N ASN A 51 1.59 -17.04 34.46
CA ASN A 51 1.21 -18.40 34.04
C ASN A 51 0.62 -18.51 32.61
N TYR A 52 0.40 -17.39 31.90
CA TYR A 52 -0.34 -17.37 30.64
C TYR A 52 0.52 -16.95 29.43
N GLY A 53 1.85 -17.04 29.51
CA GLY A 53 2.75 -16.66 28.42
C GLY A 53 2.82 -15.16 28.15
N LEU A 54 2.24 -14.33 29.02
CA LEU A 54 2.23 -12.86 28.86
C LEU A 54 3.55 -12.18 29.26
N TYR A 55 4.56 -12.96 29.59
CA TYR A 55 5.89 -12.47 29.94
C TYR A 55 6.76 -12.10 28.73
N ARG A 56 6.20 -12.24 27.53
CA ARG A 56 6.91 -12.14 26.28
C ARG A 56 6.07 -11.34 25.27
N LYS A 57 6.67 -10.37 24.60
CA LYS A 57 6.02 -9.61 23.54
C LYS A 57 6.99 -9.33 22.40
N ILE A 58 6.51 -9.56 21.19
CA ILE A 58 7.20 -9.14 19.98
C ILE A 58 6.74 -7.73 19.62
N VAL A 59 7.68 -6.84 19.39
CA VAL A 59 7.46 -5.46 18.97
C VAL A 59 8.10 -5.27 17.60
N ASN A 60 7.30 -4.86 16.63
CA ASN A 60 7.79 -4.50 15.32
C ASN A 60 8.14 -3.00 15.30
N ILE A 61 9.39 -2.71 14.97
CA ILE A 61 9.91 -1.36 14.84
C ILE A 61 10.15 -1.11 13.37
N GLY A 62 9.44 -0.14 12.79
CA GLY A 62 9.52 0.15 11.36
C GLY A 62 9.93 1.60 11.09
N ILE A 63 10.43 1.85 9.90
CA ILE A 63 10.59 3.20 9.36
C ILE A 63 9.36 3.48 8.52
N PRO A 64 8.45 4.34 9.02
CA PRO A 64 7.24 4.66 8.29
C PRO A 64 7.58 5.37 6.99
N GLU A 65 6.81 5.10 5.97
CA GLU A 65 6.85 5.90 4.76
C GLU A 65 6.04 7.16 4.97
N THR A 66 6.65 8.30 4.69
CA THR A 66 5.99 9.61 4.70
C THR A 66 5.65 10.04 3.30
N TRP A 67 4.49 10.68 3.15
CA TRP A 67 3.92 11.04 1.87
C TRP A 67 3.67 12.55 1.81
N LYS A 68 3.90 13.12 0.65
CA LYS A 68 3.58 14.52 0.34
C LYS A 68 2.76 14.60 -0.94
N SER A 69 1.98 15.65 -1.06
CA SER A 69 1.30 15.98 -2.31
C SER A 69 2.29 16.02 -3.45
N ALA A 70 1.99 15.31 -4.52
CA ALA A 70 2.86 15.25 -5.68
C ALA A 70 2.03 15.30 -6.96
N ASN A 71 2.75 15.63 -8.02
CA ASN A 71 2.27 15.55 -9.37
C ASN A 71 3.34 14.89 -10.23
N ILE A 72 2.97 13.91 -11.03
CA ILE A 72 3.91 13.15 -11.88
C ILE A 72 4.56 14.03 -12.93
N ASN A 73 3.85 15.05 -13.42
CA ASN A 73 4.34 16.01 -14.42
C ASN A 73 4.90 17.32 -13.82
N GLY A 74 5.01 17.40 -12.48
CA GLY A 74 5.62 18.55 -11.79
C GLY A 74 4.73 19.77 -11.64
N GLU A 75 3.45 19.70 -11.98
CA GLU A 75 2.48 20.76 -11.72
C GLU A 75 2.11 20.82 -10.24
N LYS A 76 1.59 21.95 -9.77
CA LYS A 76 1.42 22.22 -8.32
C LYS A 76 0.17 21.59 -7.69
N ASP A 77 -0.80 21.18 -8.48
CA ASP A 77 -2.00 20.53 -7.99
C ASP A 77 -1.81 19.01 -8.11
N ASN A 78 -1.64 18.35 -7.05
CA ASN A 78 -1.49 16.90 -6.93
C ASN A 78 -2.69 16.08 -7.48
N GLN A 79 -3.36 16.59 -8.51
CA GLN A 79 -4.49 15.94 -9.16
C GLN A 79 -4.05 15.26 -10.45
N GLY A 80 -4.49 14.03 -10.62
CA GLY A 80 -4.34 13.27 -11.84
C GLY A 80 -5.67 12.73 -12.33
N LEU A 81 -5.63 12.03 -13.45
CA LEU A 81 -6.77 11.31 -14.01
C LEU A 81 -6.46 9.82 -14.04
N LEU A 82 -7.33 9.02 -13.46
CA LEU A 82 -7.30 7.57 -13.57
C LEU A 82 -8.27 7.11 -14.65
N PHE A 83 -7.76 6.42 -15.66
CA PHE A 83 -8.54 5.66 -16.62
C PHE A 83 -8.64 4.22 -16.12
N ASP A 84 -9.83 3.80 -15.75
CA ASP A 84 -10.02 2.47 -15.21
C ASP A 84 -10.42 1.47 -16.31
N ASP A 85 -9.61 0.44 -16.47
CA ASP A 85 -9.89 -0.71 -17.32
C ASP A 85 -10.03 -2.02 -16.50
N PHE A 86 -9.91 -1.93 -15.19
CA PHE A 86 -9.97 -3.09 -14.31
C PHE A 86 -11.40 -3.38 -13.86
N ILE A 87 -11.94 -2.48 -13.05
CA ILE A 87 -13.28 -2.68 -12.47
C ILE A 87 -14.34 -2.48 -13.54
N SER A 88 -14.21 -1.42 -14.36
CA SER A 88 -15.22 -1.08 -15.35
C SER A 88 -15.30 -2.12 -16.48
N SER A 89 -14.21 -2.41 -17.16
CA SER A 89 -14.27 -3.33 -18.29
C SER A 89 -14.19 -4.79 -17.87
N THR A 90 -13.32 -5.12 -16.96
CA THR A 90 -13.03 -6.51 -16.60
C THR A 90 -14.12 -7.13 -15.74
N LEU A 91 -14.62 -6.43 -14.71
CA LEU A 91 -15.66 -6.96 -13.83
C LEU A 91 -17.09 -6.68 -14.33
N TYR A 92 -17.30 -5.50 -14.91
CA TYR A 92 -18.66 -5.09 -15.30
C TYR A 92 -18.89 -5.02 -16.81
N GLY A 93 -17.90 -5.37 -17.63
CA GLY A 93 -18.03 -5.39 -19.10
C GLY A 93 -18.37 -4.01 -19.70
N ARG A 94 -18.03 -2.93 -19.00
CA ARG A 94 -18.25 -1.56 -19.50
C ARG A 94 -17.09 -1.12 -20.35
N PRO A 95 -17.31 -0.35 -21.42
CA PRO A 95 -16.20 0.20 -22.19
C PRO A 95 -15.28 1.03 -21.29
N ALA A 96 -13.98 0.75 -21.34
CA ALA A 96 -12.99 1.67 -20.79
C ALA A 96 -13.08 3.02 -21.53
N GLY A 97 -12.91 4.12 -20.83
CA GLY A 97 -12.91 5.41 -21.51
C GLY A 97 -13.33 6.59 -20.64
N ASN A 98 -13.91 6.34 -19.50
CA ASN A 98 -14.15 7.41 -18.53
C ASN A 98 -12.95 7.53 -17.59
N SER A 99 -12.47 8.76 -17.41
CA SER A 99 -11.43 9.07 -16.42
C SER A 99 -12.05 9.70 -15.17
N ALA A 100 -11.58 9.32 -14.01
CA ALA A 100 -11.95 9.94 -12.76
C ALA A 100 -10.77 10.73 -12.16
N PRO A 101 -11.04 11.86 -11.47
CA PRO A 101 -9.99 12.60 -10.80
C PRO A 101 -9.45 11.82 -9.61
N VAL A 102 -8.14 11.84 -9.42
CA VAL A 102 -7.45 11.22 -8.29
C VAL A 102 -6.42 12.17 -7.70
N VAL A 103 -6.24 12.09 -6.38
CA VAL A 103 -5.15 12.78 -5.70
C VAL A 103 -3.91 11.90 -5.74
N ILE A 104 -2.76 12.50 -6.09
CA ILE A 104 -1.47 11.83 -6.18
C ILE A 104 -0.59 12.29 -5.03
N GLU A 105 -0.01 11.34 -4.32
CA GLU A 105 1.01 11.58 -3.31
C GLU A 105 2.31 10.87 -3.71
N ALA A 106 3.45 11.52 -3.42
CA ALA A 106 4.77 10.94 -3.62
C ALA A 106 5.39 10.56 -2.29
N SER A 107 6.12 9.48 -2.27
CA SER A 107 6.97 9.12 -1.15
C SER A 107 8.07 10.16 -0.95
N GLU A 108 8.27 10.61 0.28
CA GLU A 108 9.37 11.51 0.61
C GLU A 108 10.73 10.79 0.62
N ALA A 109 10.72 9.50 0.82
CA ALA A 109 11.92 8.69 0.94
C ALA A 109 12.29 7.93 -0.35
N ARG A 110 11.32 7.60 -1.19
CA ARG A 110 11.51 6.85 -2.44
C ARG A 110 11.14 7.71 -3.64
N ASN A 111 12.10 8.39 -4.25
CA ASN A 111 11.86 9.18 -5.45
C ASN A 111 11.30 8.29 -6.59
N GLY A 112 10.18 8.70 -7.19
CA GLY A 112 9.49 7.92 -8.21
C GLY A 112 8.52 6.86 -7.66
N TYR A 113 8.25 6.87 -6.35
CA TYR A 113 7.23 6.02 -5.75
C TYR A 113 6.01 6.86 -5.37
N TYR A 114 4.86 6.48 -5.88
CA TYR A 114 3.62 7.25 -5.78
C TYR A 114 2.51 6.41 -5.17
N ARG A 115 1.47 7.11 -4.69
CA ARG A 115 0.18 6.49 -4.41
C ARG A 115 -0.97 7.38 -4.86
N LEU A 116 -2.02 6.76 -5.33
CA LEU A 116 -3.30 7.40 -5.60
C LEU A 116 -4.16 7.28 -4.34
N VAL A 117 -4.80 8.35 -3.94
CA VAL A 117 -5.68 8.37 -2.76
C VAL A 117 -7.11 8.12 -3.21
N ASN A 118 -7.78 7.14 -2.63
CA ASN A 118 -9.16 6.76 -2.91
C ASN A 118 -9.49 6.59 -4.41
N PRO A 119 -8.63 5.91 -5.20
CA PRO A 119 -8.80 5.82 -6.65
C PRO A 119 -10.11 5.15 -7.05
N TYR A 120 -10.59 4.22 -6.22
CA TYR A 120 -11.83 3.48 -6.41
C TYR A 120 -12.88 3.87 -5.35
N SER A 121 -13.04 5.17 -5.10
CA SER A 121 -14.11 5.67 -4.23
C SER A 121 -15.49 5.46 -4.87
N GLN A 122 -16.54 5.63 -4.06
CA GLN A 122 -17.90 5.56 -4.57
C GLN A 122 -18.17 6.61 -5.65
N GLU A 123 -17.62 7.81 -5.51
CA GLU A 123 -17.73 8.89 -6.49
C GLU A 123 -17.08 8.51 -7.82
N ASN A 124 -15.88 7.93 -7.76
CA ASN A 124 -15.17 7.47 -8.94
C ASN A 124 -15.86 6.28 -9.60
N ALA A 125 -16.45 5.37 -8.83
CA ALA A 125 -17.25 4.27 -9.37
C ALA A 125 -18.45 4.79 -10.18
N VAL A 126 -19.11 5.86 -9.75
CA VAL A 126 -20.16 6.50 -10.55
C VAL A 126 -19.64 6.98 -11.91
N ILE A 127 -18.45 7.54 -11.95
CA ILE A 127 -17.83 8.02 -13.20
C ILE A 127 -17.48 6.84 -14.12
N PHE A 128 -16.85 5.81 -13.58
CA PHE A 128 -16.41 4.65 -14.36
C PHE A 128 -17.57 3.81 -14.88
N LEU A 129 -18.61 3.63 -14.07
CA LEU A 129 -19.69 2.66 -14.32
C LEU A 129 -21.01 3.31 -14.74
N GLY A 130 -21.11 4.64 -14.63
CA GLY A 130 -22.38 5.36 -14.85
C GLY A 130 -23.38 5.20 -13.71
N GLY A 131 -22.94 4.73 -12.55
CA GLY A 131 -23.71 4.49 -11.33
C GLY A 131 -23.00 3.48 -10.44
N VAL A 132 -23.39 3.38 -9.17
CA VAL A 132 -22.86 2.37 -8.27
C VAL A 132 -23.68 1.09 -8.41
N PRO A 133 -23.08 -0.04 -8.83
CA PRO A 133 -23.73 -1.32 -8.83
C PRO A 133 -24.22 -1.73 -7.44
N SER A 134 -25.38 -2.37 -7.35
CA SER A 134 -25.98 -2.76 -6.07
C SER A 134 -25.20 -3.85 -5.33
N ASP A 135 -24.37 -4.59 -6.04
CA ASP A 135 -23.47 -5.64 -5.52
C ASP A 135 -22.09 -5.10 -5.10
N MET A 136 -21.84 -3.79 -5.27
CA MET A 136 -20.57 -3.14 -4.93
C MET A 136 -20.65 -2.43 -3.58
N SER A 137 -19.61 -2.62 -2.76
CA SER A 137 -19.41 -1.91 -1.51
C SER A 137 -17.96 -1.40 -1.40
N PHE A 138 -17.76 -0.40 -0.54
CA PHE A 138 -16.50 0.32 -0.42
C PHE A 138 -15.98 0.26 1.01
N ALA A 139 -14.66 0.22 1.16
CA ALA A 139 -14.02 0.31 2.46
C ALA A 139 -14.32 1.65 3.14
N THR A 140 -14.42 1.63 4.45
CA THR A 140 -14.51 2.85 5.26
C THR A 140 -13.11 3.43 5.48
N GLY A 141 -12.93 4.72 5.20
CA GLY A 141 -11.64 5.40 5.30
C GLY A 141 -10.86 5.44 3.99
N ASN A 142 -9.64 5.98 4.07
CA ASN A 142 -8.81 6.13 2.87
C ASN A 142 -8.26 4.80 2.40
N THR A 143 -8.32 4.60 1.09
CA THR A 143 -7.66 3.52 0.37
C THR A 143 -6.57 4.09 -0.53
N TYR A 144 -5.58 3.30 -0.83
CA TYR A 144 -4.44 3.76 -1.60
C TYR A 144 -4.14 2.76 -2.72
N LEU A 145 -3.69 3.27 -3.86
CA LEU A 145 -3.10 2.47 -4.92
C LEU A 145 -1.64 2.92 -5.09
N GLU A 146 -0.72 2.09 -4.62
CA GLU A 146 0.72 2.35 -4.71
C GLU A 146 1.25 1.98 -6.10
N ILE A 147 2.17 2.79 -6.60
CA ILE A 147 2.77 2.67 -7.92
C ILE A 147 4.27 2.90 -7.79
N ASP A 148 5.06 1.92 -8.17
CA ASP A 148 6.51 2.02 -8.25
C ASP A 148 6.95 2.45 -9.65
N ALA A 149 7.25 3.72 -9.82
CA ALA A 149 7.77 4.30 -11.06
C ALA A 149 9.23 4.78 -10.90
N ARG A 150 9.99 4.17 -9.97
CA ARG A 150 11.42 4.47 -9.78
C ARG A 150 12.23 4.12 -11.03
N ASP A 151 11.80 3.12 -11.77
CA ASP A 151 12.24 2.87 -13.14
C ASP A 151 11.09 3.23 -14.08
N PRO A 152 11.14 4.39 -14.78
CA PRO A 152 10.04 4.85 -15.62
C PRO A 152 9.78 3.96 -16.85
N GLN A 153 10.70 3.07 -17.20
CA GLN A 153 10.51 2.08 -18.27
C GLN A 153 9.96 0.75 -17.75
N ASN A 154 9.85 0.59 -16.44
CA ASN A 154 9.35 -0.61 -15.79
C ASN A 154 8.50 -0.26 -14.58
N VAL A 155 7.41 0.48 -14.80
CA VAL A 155 6.49 0.88 -13.75
C VAL A 155 5.72 -0.33 -13.24
N PHE A 156 5.67 -0.48 -11.93
CA PHE A 156 5.11 -1.64 -11.26
C PHE A 156 3.99 -1.25 -10.30
N ILE A 157 2.89 -1.99 -10.31
CA ILE A 157 1.84 -1.92 -9.29
C ILE A 157 1.99 -3.13 -8.37
N PRO A 158 2.35 -2.94 -7.09
CA PRO A 158 2.32 -3.99 -6.09
C PRO A 158 0.91 -4.58 -5.97
N PHE A 159 0.83 -5.87 -5.66
CA PHE A 159 -0.46 -6.51 -5.42
C PHE A 159 -1.11 -5.95 -4.15
N GLN A 160 -2.31 -5.39 -4.27
CA GLN A 160 -2.95 -4.64 -3.19
C GLN A 160 -4.47 -4.57 -3.31
N TYR A 161 -5.13 -4.40 -2.17
CA TYR A 161 -6.58 -4.23 -2.08
C TYR A 161 -7.00 -2.84 -2.56
N THR A 162 -8.02 -2.79 -3.41
CA THR A 162 -8.53 -1.53 -3.99
C THR A 162 -9.45 -0.73 -3.07
N GLY A 163 -9.93 -1.34 -2.01
CA GLY A 163 -11.02 -0.78 -1.19
C GLY A 163 -12.41 -1.18 -1.65
N VAL A 164 -12.54 -1.92 -2.74
CA VAL A 164 -13.82 -2.36 -3.30
C VAL A 164 -14.07 -3.81 -2.95
N THR A 165 -15.32 -4.12 -2.62
CA THR A 165 -15.81 -5.50 -2.49
C THR A 165 -17.06 -5.67 -3.36
N VAL A 166 -17.13 -6.76 -4.11
CA VAL A 166 -18.26 -7.09 -4.98
C VAL A 166 -18.90 -8.38 -4.48
N GLU A 167 -20.22 -8.36 -4.27
CA GLU A 167 -20.97 -9.53 -3.79
C GLU A 167 -20.82 -10.70 -4.79
N GLY A 168 -20.52 -11.87 -4.25
CA GLY A 168 -20.27 -13.06 -5.06
C GLY A 168 -18.88 -13.16 -5.71
N PHE A 169 -18.13 -12.03 -5.76
CA PHE A 169 -16.74 -12.01 -6.23
C PHE A 169 -15.74 -11.93 -5.06
N GLY A 170 -16.03 -11.11 -4.05
CA GLY A 170 -15.16 -10.88 -2.90
C GLY A 170 -14.47 -9.51 -2.93
N GLN A 171 -13.40 -9.39 -2.17
CA GLN A 171 -12.55 -8.19 -2.18
C GLN A 171 -11.81 -8.08 -3.51
N VAL A 172 -11.81 -6.87 -4.10
CA VAL A 172 -11.13 -6.63 -5.37
C VAL A 172 -9.68 -6.22 -5.11
N TRP A 173 -8.76 -7.04 -5.57
CA TRP A 173 -7.32 -6.80 -5.52
C TRP A 173 -6.78 -6.55 -6.92
N ILE A 174 -5.82 -5.66 -7.04
CA ILE A 174 -5.13 -5.40 -8.30
C ILE A 174 -3.62 -5.42 -8.12
N GLY A 175 -2.92 -5.70 -9.19
CA GLY A 175 -1.46 -5.70 -9.24
C GLY A 175 -0.93 -6.13 -10.58
N MET A 176 0.39 -6.18 -10.71
CA MET A 176 1.05 -6.63 -11.94
C MET A 176 1.13 -8.16 -11.99
N ALA A 177 0.79 -8.73 -13.15
CA ALA A 177 0.94 -10.16 -13.41
C ALA A 177 2.39 -10.59 -13.64
N THR A 178 3.27 -9.63 -13.92
CA THR A 178 4.65 -9.90 -14.30
C THR A 178 5.61 -8.90 -13.67
N THR A 179 6.81 -9.36 -13.37
CA THR A 179 7.97 -8.54 -13.00
C THR A 179 9.04 -8.52 -14.09
N GLU A 180 8.72 -9.07 -15.28
CA GLU A 180 9.63 -9.14 -16.41
C GLU A 180 9.84 -7.75 -17.01
N LYS A 181 11.09 -7.30 -17.08
CA LYS A 181 11.44 -6.01 -17.65
C LYS A 181 11.02 -5.90 -19.11
N GLY A 182 10.47 -4.74 -19.46
CA GLY A 182 9.93 -4.47 -20.79
C GLY A 182 8.50 -4.97 -21.03
N LYS A 183 7.91 -5.65 -20.02
CA LYS A 183 6.49 -6.05 -20.02
C LYS A 183 5.68 -5.35 -18.92
N MET A 184 6.27 -4.42 -18.22
CA MET A 184 5.63 -3.61 -17.18
C MET A 184 5.11 -2.28 -17.75
N GLY A 185 4.54 -1.44 -16.88
CA GLY A 185 4.08 -0.13 -17.26
C GLY A 185 5.23 0.82 -17.64
N VAL A 186 4.89 1.88 -18.35
CA VAL A 186 5.85 2.94 -18.77
C VAL A 186 5.30 4.28 -18.31
N LEU A 187 6.16 5.10 -17.68
CA LEU A 187 5.91 6.50 -17.39
C LEU A 187 6.60 7.36 -18.46
N GLN A 188 5.80 8.07 -19.25
CA GLN A 188 6.28 8.99 -20.26
C GLN A 188 5.39 10.23 -20.28
N ASP A 189 6.01 11.41 -20.31
CA ASP A 189 5.32 12.72 -20.38
C ASP A 189 4.22 12.91 -19.32
N GLY A 190 4.45 12.37 -18.10
CA GLY A 190 3.50 12.42 -16.99
C GLY A 190 2.34 11.42 -17.08
N ILE A 191 2.37 10.51 -18.04
CA ILE A 191 1.37 9.47 -18.23
C ILE A 191 1.98 8.11 -17.92
N ILE A 192 1.30 7.34 -17.08
CA ILE A 192 1.63 5.93 -16.86
C ILE A 192 0.68 5.07 -17.69
N THR A 193 1.23 4.22 -18.52
CA THR A 193 0.48 3.28 -19.36
C THR A 193 0.88 1.86 -19.05
N PHE A 194 -0.10 0.99 -18.87
CA PHE A 194 0.10 -0.44 -18.65
C PHE A 194 -0.38 -1.21 -19.88
N PRO A 195 0.49 -2.00 -20.52
CA PRO A 195 0.10 -2.82 -21.68
C PRO A 195 -1.00 -3.84 -21.32
N ALA A 196 -1.82 -4.20 -22.29
CA ALA A 196 -2.86 -5.23 -22.13
C ALA A 196 -2.29 -6.54 -21.56
N GLY A 197 -3.00 -7.17 -20.63
CA GLY A 197 -2.62 -8.43 -20.01
C GLY A 197 -1.50 -8.34 -18.96
N THR A 198 -0.99 -7.14 -18.65
CA THR A 198 0.11 -6.98 -17.68
C THR A 198 -0.38 -6.74 -16.25
N CYS A 199 -1.57 -6.22 -16.08
CA CYS A 199 -2.20 -6.05 -14.79
C CYS A 199 -3.32 -7.05 -14.59
N VAL A 200 -3.55 -7.43 -13.35
CA VAL A 200 -4.58 -8.42 -12.98
C VAL A 200 -5.50 -7.89 -11.91
N VAL A 201 -6.75 -8.32 -11.98
CA VAL A 201 -7.77 -8.14 -10.96
C VAL A 201 -8.05 -9.51 -10.34
N LEU A 202 -8.02 -9.59 -9.03
CA LEU A 202 -8.22 -10.82 -8.26
C LEU A 202 -9.34 -10.61 -7.25
N CYS A 203 -10.09 -11.69 -6.94
CA CYS A 203 -11.21 -11.60 -6.00
C CYS A 203 -10.80 -11.68 -4.53
N ASP A 204 -9.54 -12.00 -4.24
CA ASP A 204 -8.99 -12.07 -2.89
C ASP A 204 -7.46 -12.03 -2.91
N GLU A 205 -6.85 -11.95 -1.74
CA GLU A 205 -5.40 -11.94 -1.59
C GLU A 205 -4.70 -13.25 -2.01
N THR A 206 -5.45 -14.33 -2.20
CA THR A 206 -4.91 -15.64 -2.59
C THR A 206 -4.80 -15.82 -4.10
N GLY A 207 -5.37 -14.90 -4.88
CA GLY A 207 -5.34 -14.92 -6.33
C GLY A 207 -6.46 -15.74 -6.99
N SER A 208 -7.54 -16.02 -6.25
CA SER A 208 -8.74 -16.61 -6.84
C SER A 208 -9.46 -15.61 -7.74
N GLY A 209 -10.07 -16.05 -8.83
CA GLY A 209 -10.82 -15.16 -9.73
C GLY A 209 -9.94 -14.22 -10.53
N TYR A 210 -9.07 -14.77 -11.36
CA TYR A 210 -8.10 -14.04 -12.17
C TYR A 210 -8.71 -13.42 -13.42
N TYR A 211 -8.48 -12.12 -13.60
CA TYR A 211 -8.82 -11.37 -14.82
C TYR A 211 -7.67 -10.40 -15.16
N SER A 212 -7.40 -10.18 -16.43
CA SER A 212 -6.38 -9.24 -16.89
C SER A 212 -6.99 -8.01 -17.54
N ASN A 213 -6.27 -6.89 -17.52
CA ASN A 213 -6.67 -5.68 -18.24
C ASN A 213 -6.77 -5.95 -19.75
N GLN A 214 -7.73 -5.30 -20.41
CA GLN A 214 -8.10 -5.55 -21.82
C GLN A 214 -7.38 -4.58 -22.78
N SER A 215 -6.94 -3.42 -22.29
CA SER A 215 -6.33 -2.33 -23.10
C SER A 215 -4.96 -1.91 -22.59
#